data_d6393158451443549de677695727684d
#
_entry.id   d6393158451443549de677695727684d
#
_cell.length_a   1.000
_cell.length_b   1.000
_cell.length_c   1.000
_cell.angle_alpha   90.00
_cell.angle_beta   90.00
_cell.angle_gamma   90.00
#
_symmetry.space_group_name_H-M   'P 1'
#
loop_
_entity.id
_entity.type
_entity.pdbx_description
1 polymer ?
#
loop_
_entity_poly.entity_id
_entity_poly.type
_entity_poly.pdbx_seq_one_letter_code
_entity_poly.pdbx_strand_id
1 'polypeptide(L)'
;MNNKITDSVIYIGADDTTLDLFESQYIVPNGISYNSYVILDEKIAVMDTIDQRKTEEWFTNLEQALNGRLPDYLVVQHMEPDHAANIGRFAEKYPDATIVATAKAIQMMPQFFEHITFENRTLAVKEGDQLSLGQHTLNFLMAPMVHWPGVMLTYEQSEKILFAADAFGKFGALCHEEDWACE
;
A
#
# COMPACT_ATOMS: atom_id res chain seq x y z
N MET A 1 1.52 -12.53 -15.25
CA MET A 1 0.51 -11.45 -15.39
C MET A 1 1.20 -10.19 -15.86
N ASN A 2 0.50 -9.35 -16.62
CA ASN A 2 1.03 -8.02 -16.91
C ASN A 2 0.73 -7.14 -15.68
N ASN A 3 1.72 -6.98 -14.81
CA ASN A 3 1.56 -6.24 -13.56
C ASN A 3 1.60 -4.70 -13.76
N LYS A 4 1.69 -4.22 -15.00
CA LYS A 4 1.67 -2.79 -15.31
C LYS A 4 0.23 -2.27 -15.33
N ILE A 5 -0.06 -1.33 -14.46
CA ILE A 5 -1.28 -0.51 -14.52
C ILE A 5 -1.08 0.58 -15.59
N THR A 6 0.08 1.25 -15.55
CA THR A 6 0.57 2.18 -16.57
C THR A 6 2.06 1.92 -16.82
N ASP A 7 2.75 2.79 -17.55
CA ASP A 7 4.20 2.65 -17.72
C ASP A 7 4.98 2.96 -16.45
N SER A 8 4.43 3.77 -15.55
CA SER A 8 5.05 4.21 -14.30
C SER A 8 4.45 3.55 -13.05
N VAL A 9 3.20 3.07 -13.09
CA VAL A 9 2.52 2.44 -11.98
C VAL A 9 2.46 0.93 -12.18
N ILE A 10 3.06 0.18 -11.26
CA ILE A 10 3.19 -1.27 -11.33
C ILE A 10 2.50 -1.89 -10.11
N TYR A 11 1.63 -2.88 -10.34
CA TYR A 11 1.05 -3.70 -9.29
C TYR A 11 2.11 -4.67 -8.74
N ILE A 12 2.28 -4.66 -7.42
CA ILE A 12 3.24 -5.50 -6.71
C ILE A 12 2.59 -6.33 -5.59
N GLY A 13 1.27 -6.35 -5.53
CA GLY A 13 0.49 -7.13 -4.59
C GLY A 13 0.60 -8.64 -4.80
N ALA A 14 -0.21 -9.39 -4.08
CA ALA A 14 -0.24 -10.85 -4.17
C ALA A 14 -1.64 -11.41 -3.93
N ASP A 15 -1.95 -12.52 -4.59
CA ASP A 15 -3.18 -13.28 -4.39
C ASP A 15 -3.01 -14.33 -3.27
N ASP A 16 -3.97 -14.44 -2.38
CA ASP A 16 -4.06 -15.54 -1.42
C ASP A 16 -5.34 -16.36 -1.67
N THR A 17 -5.17 -17.50 -2.33
CA THR A 17 -6.25 -18.45 -2.62
C THR A 17 -6.32 -19.58 -1.61
N THR A 18 -5.51 -19.52 -0.54
CA THR A 18 -5.43 -20.55 0.50
C THR A 18 -6.10 -20.12 1.80
N LEU A 19 -6.65 -18.93 1.84
CA LEU A 19 -7.30 -18.38 3.01
C LEU A 19 -8.75 -18.86 3.08
N ASP A 20 -9.12 -19.50 4.21
CA ASP A 20 -10.50 -19.96 4.44
C ASP A 20 -11.41 -18.80 4.88
N LEU A 21 -10.89 -17.94 5.75
CA LEU A 21 -11.61 -16.80 6.32
C LEU A 21 -10.73 -15.55 6.29
N PHE A 22 -11.16 -14.51 5.63
CA PHE A 22 -10.55 -13.19 5.74
C PHE A 22 -11.00 -12.53 7.04
N GLU A 23 -10.08 -11.92 7.78
CA GLU A 23 -10.30 -11.32 9.10
C GLU A 23 -11.00 -12.25 10.11
N SER A 24 -10.83 -13.56 9.96
CA SER A 24 -11.47 -14.59 10.79
C SER A 24 -13.01 -14.58 10.75
N GLN A 25 -13.63 -13.89 9.80
CA GLN A 25 -15.09 -13.76 9.74
C GLN A 25 -15.69 -13.86 8.33
N TYR A 26 -14.98 -13.43 7.29
CA TYR A 26 -15.52 -13.40 5.93
C TYR A 26 -15.07 -14.64 5.14
N ILE A 27 -16.04 -15.40 4.63
CA ILE A 27 -15.77 -16.52 3.73
C ILE A 27 -15.38 -15.97 2.37
N VAL A 28 -14.20 -16.36 1.88
CA VAL A 28 -13.65 -15.89 0.59
C VAL A 28 -13.35 -17.07 -0.33
N PRO A 29 -14.38 -17.65 -0.98
CA PRO A 29 -14.24 -18.88 -1.76
C PRO A 29 -13.30 -18.74 -2.97
N ASN A 30 -13.14 -17.53 -3.48
CA ASN A 30 -12.25 -17.20 -4.59
C ASN A 30 -10.93 -16.56 -4.12
N GLY A 31 -10.63 -16.67 -2.82
CA GLY A 31 -9.45 -16.04 -2.23
C GLY A 31 -9.59 -14.52 -2.09
N ILE A 32 -8.46 -13.85 -1.95
CA ILE A 32 -8.36 -12.40 -1.82
C ILE A 32 -7.08 -11.91 -2.50
N SER A 33 -7.10 -10.69 -3.01
CA SER A 33 -5.89 -9.97 -3.44
C SER A 33 -5.51 -8.92 -2.40
N TYR A 34 -4.25 -8.93 -2.01
CA TYR A 34 -3.66 -7.86 -1.21
C TYR A 34 -3.04 -6.86 -2.16
N ASN A 35 -3.57 -5.64 -2.19
CA ASN A 35 -3.22 -4.65 -3.19
C ASN A 35 -2.09 -3.72 -2.71
N SER A 36 -1.01 -3.72 -3.46
CA SER A 36 0.11 -2.80 -3.27
C SER A 36 0.67 -2.41 -4.64
N TYR A 37 1.19 -1.19 -4.74
CA TYR A 37 1.68 -0.65 -6.01
C TYR A 37 3.01 0.06 -5.80
N VAL A 38 3.78 0.22 -6.88
CA VAL A 38 4.96 1.10 -6.92
C VAL A 38 4.80 2.11 -8.03
N ILE A 39 5.10 3.37 -7.74
CA ILE A 39 5.15 4.47 -8.70
C ILE A 39 6.63 4.77 -8.97
N LEU A 40 7.04 4.54 -10.21
CA LEU A 40 8.40 4.77 -10.68
C LEU A 40 8.53 6.16 -11.29
N ASP A 41 9.29 7.03 -10.62
CA ASP A 41 9.56 8.39 -11.07
C ASP A 41 11.00 8.79 -10.69
N GLU A 42 11.34 10.06 -10.62
CA GLU A 42 12.59 10.56 -10.07
C GLU A 42 12.76 10.04 -8.64
N LYS A 43 11.71 10.19 -7.83
CA LYS A 43 11.53 9.52 -6.54
C LYS A 43 10.52 8.40 -6.65
N ILE A 44 10.76 7.32 -5.95
CA ILE A 44 9.92 6.12 -5.98
C ILE A 44 9.04 6.07 -4.73
N ALA A 45 7.73 5.90 -4.94
CA ALA A 45 6.77 5.67 -3.88
C ALA A 45 6.17 4.26 -3.97
N VAL A 46 6.18 3.55 -2.85
CA VAL A 46 5.44 2.30 -2.65
C VAL A 46 4.12 2.65 -1.97
N MET A 47 3.00 2.14 -2.49
CA MET A 47 1.64 2.41 -2.02
C MET A 47 1.13 1.20 -1.24
N ASP A 48 1.03 1.33 0.06
CA ASP A 48 0.75 0.29 1.05
C ASP A 48 1.72 -0.91 1.01
N THR A 49 1.64 -1.75 2.01
CA THR A 49 2.22 -3.10 2.00
C THR A 49 1.10 -4.13 1.86
N ILE A 50 1.34 -5.36 2.26
CA ILE A 50 0.33 -6.42 2.21
C ILE A 50 0.36 -7.28 3.49
N ASP A 51 -0.55 -8.25 3.59
CA ASP A 51 -0.60 -9.22 4.67
C ASP A 51 0.71 -10.02 4.81
N GLN A 52 1.06 -10.37 6.05
CA GLN A 52 2.28 -11.12 6.37
C GLN A 52 2.38 -12.49 5.71
N ARG A 53 1.24 -13.11 5.36
CA ARG A 53 1.17 -14.42 4.70
C ARG A 53 1.87 -14.43 3.34
N LYS A 54 1.94 -13.27 2.68
CA LYS A 54 2.49 -13.09 1.34
C LYS A 54 3.75 -12.22 1.32
N THR A 55 4.39 -12.01 2.45
CA THR A 55 5.57 -11.13 2.61
C THR A 55 6.67 -11.39 1.59
N GLU A 56 7.09 -12.65 1.41
CA GLU A 56 8.22 -12.98 0.53
C GLU A 56 7.87 -12.78 -0.95
N GLU A 57 6.62 -13.06 -1.33
CA GLU A 57 6.11 -12.82 -2.67
C GLU A 57 6.09 -11.32 -2.97
N TRP A 58 5.57 -10.53 -2.04
CA TRP A 58 5.51 -9.06 -2.14
C TRP A 58 6.89 -8.43 -2.30
N PHE A 59 7.87 -8.81 -1.46
CA PHE A 59 9.24 -8.30 -1.60
C PHE A 59 9.88 -8.70 -2.92
N THR A 60 9.60 -9.90 -3.41
CA THR A 60 10.08 -10.35 -4.73
C THR A 60 9.50 -9.46 -5.84
N ASN A 61 8.18 -9.20 -5.79
CA ASN A 61 7.50 -8.34 -6.77
C ASN A 61 8.04 -6.89 -6.71
N LEU A 62 8.21 -6.35 -5.50
CA LEU A 62 8.77 -5.02 -5.28
C LEU A 62 10.19 -4.91 -5.84
N GLU A 63 11.08 -5.86 -5.54
CA GLU A 63 12.46 -5.84 -6.02
C GLU A 63 12.55 -5.94 -7.55
N GLN A 64 11.70 -6.76 -8.16
CA GLN A 64 11.60 -6.85 -9.62
C GLN A 64 11.15 -5.52 -10.23
N ALA A 65 10.13 -4.88 -9.65
CA ALA A 65 9.64 -3.59 -10.12
C ALA A 65 10.67 -2.47 -9.94
N LEU A 66 11.40 -2.45 -8.82
CA LEU A 66 12.45 -1.48 -8.53
C LEU A 66 13.65 -1.61 -9.48
N ASN A 67 13.90 -2.80 -10.01
CA ASN A 67 15.01 -3.08 -10.94
C ASN A 67 16.36 -2.49 -10.49
N GLY A 68 16.71 -2.70 -9.22
CA GLY A 68 17.96 -2.22 -8.61
C GLY A 68 17.93 -0.78 -8.10
N ARG A 69 16.83 -0.04 -8.26
CA ARG A 69 16.61 1.25 -7.60
C ARG A 69 16.13 1.03 -6.15
N LEU A 70 16.16 2.08 -5.35
CA LEU A 70 15.67 2.06 -3.97
C LEU A 70 14.40 2.94 -3.86
N PRO A 71 13.42 2.55 -3.02
CA PRO A 71 12.26 3.38 -2.77
C PRO A 71 12.63 4.58 -1.89
N ASP A 72 12.07 5.75 -2.20
CA ASP A 72 12.17 6.96 -1.40
C ASP A 72 11.06 7.05 -0.35
N TYR A 73 9.89 6.51 -0.68
CA TYR A 73 8.69 6.61 0.15
C TYR A 73 7.94 5.28 0.27
N LEU A 74 7.37 5.04 1.45
CA LEU A 74 6.26 4.13 1.66
C LEU A 74 5.05 4.96 2.09
N VAL A 75 4.01 5.01 1.27
CA VAL A 75 2.75 5.68 1.59
C VAL A 75 1.82 4.66 2.23
N VAL A 76 1.47 4.87 3.50
CA VAL A 76 0.60 3.98 4.28
C VAL A 76 -0.78 4.63 4.37
N GLN A 77 -1.73 4.10 3.63
CA GLN A 77 -3.09 4.61 3.58
C GLN A 77 -3.96 4.00 4.66
N HIS A 78 -3.67 2.75 5.04
CA HIS A 78 -4.42 2.00 6.03
C HIS A 78 -3.50 1.20 6.95
N MET A 79 -3.87 1.07 8.23
CA MET A 79 -3.08 0.35 9.24
C MET A 79 -3.61 -1.06 9.53
N GLU A 80 -4.61 -1.53 8.80
CA GLU A 80 -5.06 -2.90 8.90
C GLU A 80 -3.98 -3.88 8.40
N PRO A 81 -3.84 -5.08 8.99
CA PRO A 81 -2.73 -5.98 8.68
C PRO A 81 -2.53 -6.32 7.20
N ASP A 82 -3.61 -6.42 6.44
CA ASP A 82 -3.55 -6.71 5.00
C ASP A 82 -3.00 -5.55 4.14
N HIS A 83 -2.88 -4.35 4.72
CA HIS A 83 -2.20 -3.19 4.13
C HIS A 83 -0.88 -2.86 4.82
N ALA A 84 -0.69 -3.26 6.07
CA ALA A 84 0.34 -2.69 6.94
C ALA A 84 1.34 -3.70 7.51
N ALA A 85 1.09 -5.02 7.42
CA ALA A 85 1.89 -6.01 8.15
C ALA A 85 3.39 -5.99 7.82
N ASN A 86 3.78 -5.49 6.66
CA ASN A 86 5.18 -5.46 6.23
C ASN A 86 5.88 -4.11 6.43
N ILE A 87 5.24 -3.11 7.04
CA ILE A 87 5.86 -1.79 7.29
C ILE A 87 7.18 -1.93 8.05
N GLY A 88 7.22 -2.75 9.10
CA GLY A 88 8.43 -2.98 9.88
C GLY A 88 9.57 -3.56 9.05
N ARG A 89 9.33 -4.65 8.32
CA ARG A 89 10.32 -5.28 7.44
C ARG A 89 10.77 -4.35 6.29
N PHE A 90 9.84 -3.57 5.74
CA PHE A 90 10.17 -2.54 4.75
C PHE A 90 11.12 -1.50 5.34
N ALA A 91 10.80 -1.00 6.54
CA ALA A 91 11.62 -0.01 7.23
C ALA A 91 13.04 -0.52 7.55
N GLU A 92 13.18 -1.79 7.90
CA GLU A 92 14.50 -2.42 8.13
C GLU A 92 15.28 -2.57 6.82
N LYS A 93 14.61 -3.00 5.74
CA LYS A 93 15.24 -3.26 4.44
C LYS A 93 15.64 -1.98 3.71
N TYR A 94 14.85 -0.92 3.85
CA TYR A 94 15.03 0.38 3.20
C TYR A 94 15.16 1.49 4.24
N PRO A 95 16.30 1.57 4.94
CA PRO A 95 16.47 2.48 6.08
C PRO A 95 16.38 3.97 5.72
N ASP A 96 16.63 4.33 4.48
CA ASP A 96 16.57 5.71 3.99
C ASP A 96 15.19 6.12 3.48
N ALA A 97 14.26 5.18 3.32
CA ALA A 97 12.91 5.47 2.88
C ALA A 97 12.10 6.18 3.98
N THR A 98 11.31 7.18 3.57
CA THR A 98 10.39 7.91 4.45
C THR A 98 9.00 7.27 4.41
N ILE A 99 8.42 7.00 5.59
CA ILE A 99 7.04 6.51 5.72
C ILE A 99 6.09 7.69 5.77
N VAL A 100 5.21 7.78 4.77
CA VAL A 100 4.21 8.85 4.61
C VAL A 100 2.86 8.31 5.05
N ALA A 101 2.24 8.93 6.05
CA ALA A 101 0.95 8.50 6.58
C ALA A 101 0.24 9.63 7.31
N THR A 102 -1.00 9.41 7.72
CA THR A 102 -1.68 10.34 8.63
C THR A 102 -1.00 10.36 10.00
N ALA A 103 -1.08 11.48 10.71
CA ALA A 103 -0.56 11.56 12.09
C ALA A 103 -1.13 10.45 13.00
N LYS A 104 -2.39 10.05 12.76
CA LYS A 104 -3.03 8.97 13.53
C LYS A 104 -2.43 7.61 13.20
N ALA A 105 -2.19 7.30 11.94
CA ALA A 105 -1.53 6.06 11.53
C ALA A 105 -0.11 5.97 12.11
N ILE A 106 0.67 7.06 12.03
CA ILE A 106 2.03 7.14 12.62
C ILE A 106 1.98 6.86 14.13
N GLN A 107 1.00 7.41 14.84
CA GLN A 107 0.82 7.15 16.27
C GLN A 107 0.50 5.69 16.59
N MET A 108 -0.14 4.98 15.65
CA MET A 108 -0.49 3.56 15.81
C MET A 108 0.68 2.62 15.54
N MET A 109 1.59 2.96 14.63
CA MET A 109 2.70 2.08 14.20
C MET A 109 3.49 1.43 15.34
N PRO A 110 3.88 2.13 16.42
CA PRO A 110 4.62 1.51 17.52
C PRO A 110 3.85 0.41 18.28
N GLN A 111 2.52 0.37 18.15
CA GLN A 111 1.69 -0.67 18.77
C GLN A 111 1.72 -1.98 17.97
N PHE A 112 2.02 -1.91 16.67
CA PHE A 112 2.14 -3.06 15.78
C PHE A 112 3.59 -3.52 15.60
N PHE A 113 4.56 -2.60 15.75
CA PHE A 113 5.97 -2.81 15.45
C PHE A 113 6.84 -2.38 16.63
N GLU A 114 6.71 -3.05 17.79
CA GLU A 114 7.36 -2.69 19.07
C GLU A 114 8.90 -2.57 18.99
N HIS A 115 9.54 -3.29 18.05
CA HIS A 115 11.00 -3.32 17.91
C HIS A 115 11.53 -2.37 16.83
N ILE A 116 10.65 -1.63 16.17
CA ILE A 116 11.02 -0.73 15.06
C ILE A 116 10.97 0.72 15.53
N THR A 117 12.06 1.45 15.29
CA THR A 117 12.11 2.89 15.53
C THR A 117 11.76 3.64 14.25
N PHE A 118 10.68 4.41 14.31
CA PHE A 118 10.22 5.26 13.20
C PHE A 118 10.65 6.73 13.36
N GLU A 119 11.47 7.04 14.37
CA GLU A 119 11.93 8.40 14.66
C GLU A 119 12.68 8.99 13.46
N ASN A 120 12.32 10.21 13.08
CA ASN A 120 12.88 10.94 11.94
C ASN A 120 12.69 10.25 10.56
N ARG A 121 11.85 9.23 10.50
CA ARG A 121 11.58 8.46 9.28
C ARG A 121 10.13 8.55 8.81
N THR A 122 9.33 9.41 9.42
CA THR A 122 7.91 9.58 9.09
C THR A 122 7.63 10.98 8.62
N LEU A 123 6.74 11.09 7.65
CA LEU A 123 6.13 12.34 7.16
C LEU A 123 4.63 12.28 7.42
N ALA A 124 4.16 13.06 8.39
CA ALA A 124 2.73 13.19 8.64
C ALA A 124 2.08 14.08 7.59
N VAL A 125 1.04 13.57 6.95
CA VAL A 125 0.24 14.32 5.97
C VAL A 125 -1.19 14.51 6.44
N LYS A 126 -1.86 15.52 5.89
CA LYS A 126 -3.23 15.92 6.18
C LYS A 126 -3.99 16.22 4.89
N GLU A 127 -5.28 16.52 5.03
CA GLU A 127 -6.16 16.89 3.91
C GLU A 127 -5.54 17.96 3.01
N GLY A 128 -5.46 17.63 1.73
CA GLY A 128 -4.97 18.52 0.68
C GLY A 128 -3.45 18.68 0.59
N ASP A 129 -2.67 18.01 1.46
CA ASP A 129 -1.22 17.99 1.32
C ASP A 129 -0.82 17.26 0.03
N GLN A 130 0.33 17.65 -0.52
CA GLN A 130 0.87 17.12 -1.77
C GLN A 130 2.31 16.61 -1.58
N LEU A 131 2.65 15.53 -2.28
CA LEU A 131 4.00 15.01 -2.38
C LEU A 131 4.39 14.86 -3.84
N SER A 132 5.42 15.60 -4.28
CA SER A 132 5.97 15.46 -5.63
C SER A 132 7.00 14.33 -5.68
N LEU A 133 6.88 13.48 -6.70
CA LEU A 133 7.84 12.43 -7.02
C LEU A 133 8.75 12.80 -8.20
N GLY A 134 8.47 13.92 -8.85
CA GLY A 134 9.07 14.40 -10.08
C GLY A 134 7.98 14.78 -11.07
N GLN A 135 7.61 13.90 -11.97
CA GLN A 135 6.48 14.08 -12.89
C GLN A 135 5.13 13.79 -12.23
N HIS A 136 5.11 12.85 -11.27
CA HIS A 136 3.91 12.48 -10.51
C HIS A 136 3.76 13.35 -9.27
N THR A 137 2.51 13.67 -8.92
CA THR A 137 2.16 14.37 -7.69
C THR A 137 1.04 13.63 -6.98
N LEU A 138 1.31 13.24 -5.74
CA LEU A 138 0.35 12.59 -4.86
C LEU A 138 -0.39 13.64 -4.05
N ASN A 139 -1.73 13.55 -4.02
CA ASN A 139 -2.59 14.37 -3.17
C ASN A 139 -3.25 13.48 -2.13
N PHE A 140 -3.21 13.89 -0.88
CA PHE A 140 -3.76 13.11 0.23
C PHE A 140 -5.16 13.60 0.58
N LEU A 141 -6.10 12.66 0.66
CA LEU A 141 -7.50 12.86 0.99
C LEU A 141 -7.80 12.08 2.26
N MET A 142 -8.25 12.76 3.31
CA MET A 142 -8.50 12.11 4.59
C MET A 142 -9.86 11.41 4.60
N ALA A 143 -9.87 10.15 5.05
CA ALA A 143 -11.06 9.33 5.19
C ALA A 143 -11.16 8.70 6.60
N PRO A 144 -11.12 9.51 7.69
CA PRO A 144 -11.10 8.99 9.04
C PRO A 144 -12.38 8.20 9.33
N MET A 145 -12.23 7.03 9.99
CA MET A 145 -13.32 6.10 10.30
C MET A 145 -13.97 5.41 9.07
N VAL A 146 -13.28 5.43 7.93
CA VAL A 146 -13.71 4.69 6.74
C VAL A 146 -12.60 3.69 6.34
N HIS A 147 -12.47 2.49 7.04
CA HIS A 147 -13.29 2.18 8.25
C HIS A 147 -12.48 2.32 9.57
N TRP A 148 -11.18 2.62 9.53
CA TRP A 148 -10.32 2.85 10.70
C TRP A 148 -9.97 4.34 10.88
N PRO A 149 -9.52 4.76 12.12
CA PRO A 149 -9.30 6.18 12.44
C PRO A 149 -8.24 6.88 11.60
N GLY A 150 -7.23 6.14 11.09
CA GLY A 150 -6.08 6.68 10.40
C GLY A 150 -6.12 6.55 8.87
N VAL A 151 -7.27 6.20 8.29
CA VAL A 151 -7.39 5.97 6.84
C VAL A 151 -7.27 7.26 6.06
N MET A 152 -6.55 7.18 4.95
CA MET A 152 -6.50 8.19 3.90
C MET A 152 -6.56 7.53 2.52
N LEU A 153 -6.90 8.28 1.51
CA LEU A 153 -6.80 7.92 0.11
C LEU A 153 -5.71 8.78 -0.53
N THR A 154 -5.12 8.30 -1.61
CA THR A 154 -4.10 9.05 -2.36
C THR A 154 -4.50 9.17 -3.82
N TYR A 155 -4.64 10.40 -4.31
CA TYR A 155 -4.90 10.68 -5.71
C TYR A 155 -3.63 11.11 -6.45
N GLU A 156 -3.21 10.32 -7.41
CA GLU A 156 -2.12 10.65 -8.32
C GLU A 156 -2.67 11.46 -9.50
N GLN A 157 -2.14 12.68 -9.68
CA GLN A 157 -2.73 13.68 -10.58
C GLN A 157 -2.42 13.46 -12.06
N SER A 158 -1.22 12.97 -12.38
CA SER A 158 -0.71 12.94 -13.75
C SER A 158 -1.43 11.87 -14.60
N GLU A 159 -1.61 10.69 -14.04
CA GLU A 159 -2.27 9.55 -14.66
C GLU A 159 -3.71 9.36 -14.17
N LYS A 160 -4.15 10.20 -13.20
CA LYS A 160 -5.50 10.22 -12.63
C LYS A 160 -5.90 8.92 -11.95
N ILE A 161 -4.99 8.38 -11.13
CA ILE A 161 -5.18 7.14 -10.40
C ILE A 161 -5.53 7.45 -8.95
N LEU A 162 -6.59 6.81 -8.43
CA LEU A 162 -6.95 6.84 -7.02
C LEU A 162 -6.50 5.54 -6.35
N PHE A 163 -5.57 5.65 -5.40
CA PHE A 163 -5.23 4.57 -4.48
C PHE A 163 -6.15 4.70 -3.27
N ALA A 164 -7.05 3.73 -3.12
CA ALA A 164 -8.20 3.89 -2.26
C ALA A 164 -8.22 2.95 -1.05
N ALA A 165 -7.15 2.19 -0.81
CA ALA A 165 -7.12 1.11 0.17
C ALA A 165 -8.34 0.18 -0.04
N ASP A 166 -9.20 -0.01 0.98
CA ASP A 166 -10.40 -0.85 0.88
C ASP A 166 -11.59 -0.18 0.19
N ALA A 167 -11.56 1.14 0.07
CA ALA A 167 -12.71 1.84 -0.49
C ALA A 167 -12.96 1.41 -1.94
N PHE A 168 -14.23 1.12 -2.25
CA PHE A 168 -14.71 0.67 -3.56
C PHE A 168 -14.25 -0.75 -3.95
N GLY A 169 -13.59 -1.48 -3.05
CA GLY A 169 -13.11 -2.83 -3.28
C GLY A 169 -14.19 -3.91 -3.19
N LYS A 170 -13.86 -5.10 -3.65
CA LYS A 170 -14.63 -6.34 -3.46
C LYS A 170 -13.68 -7.47 -3.05
N PHE A 171 -14.19 -8.52 -2.43
CA PHE A 171 -13.41 -9.73 -2.16
C PHE A 171 -13.24 -10.56 -3.44
N GLY A 172 -12.07 -11.18 -3.58
CA GLY A 172 -11.73 -12.07 -4.67
C GLY A 172 -10.26 -11.94 -5.06
N ALA A 173 -9.63 -13.06 -5.43
CA ALA A 173 -8.29 -13.06 -5.96
C ALA A 173 -8.32 -12.68 -7.46
N LEU A 174 -7.45 -11.79 -7.91
CA LEU A 174 -7.38 -11.32 -9.30
C LEU A 174 -7.10 -12.44 -10.30
N CYS A 175 -6.51 -13.55 -9.85
CA CYS A 175 -6.34 -14.74 -10.70
C CYS A 175 -7.64 -15.50 -10.99
N HIS A 176 -8.73 -15.22 -10.27
CA HIS A 176 -10.02 -15.88 -10.38
C HIS A 176 -11.15 -14.94 -10.80
N GLU A 177 -11.02 -13.66 -10.55
CA GLU A 177 -12.05 -12.67 -10.83
C GLU A 177 -11.48 -11.47 -11.58
N GLU A 178 -12.23 -10.96 -12.55
CA GLU A 178 -11.92 -9.67 -13.18
C GLU A 178 -12.39 -8.55 -12.26
N ASP A 179 -11.53 -7.56 -12.08
CA ASP A 179 -11.80 -6.42 -11.19
C ASP A 179 -12.21 -5.18 -12.00
N TRP A 180 -13.41 -5.24 -12.60
CA TRP A 180 -14.00 -4.12 -13.31
C TRP A 180 -15.07 -3.44 -12.47
N ALA A 181 -14.86 -2.16 -12.15
CA ALA A 181 -15.76 -1.38 -11.31
C ALA A 181 -17.14 -1.08 -11.93
N CYS A 182 -17.34 -1.40 -13.18
CA CYS A 182 -18.57 -1.09 -13.94
C CYS A 182 -19.48 -2.30 -14.21
N GLU A 183 -19.23 -3.44 -13.59
CA GLU A 183 -20.11 -4.61 -13.65
C GLU A 183 -21.11 -4.72 -12.51
#